data_c204cd634cae60bfd37dca901dffee93
#
_entry.id   c204cd634cae60bfd37dca901dffee93
#
_cell.length_a   1.000
_cell.length_b   1.000
_cell.length_c   1.000
_cell.angle_alpha   90.00
_cell.angle_beta   90.00
_cell.angle_gamma   90.00
#
_symmetry.space_group_name_H-M   'P 1'
#
loop_
_entity.id
_entity.type
_entity.pdbx_description
1 polymer ?
#
loop_
_entity_poly.entity_id
_entity_poly.type
_entity_poly.pdbx_seq_one_letter_code
_entity_poly.pdbx_strand_id
1 'polypeptide(L)'
;LIRMGYACISVKTKNNPNKKTTVAQVNKLDPQARLKKLRQVMQVNFFNLMDLLAYNVENNIFLYRLPSEFVPLATHPVAAEWDWAKEFAWDFQKAGNYIRNYGIRLTAHPGHYSILNSDKPSVLESTIADFSYHAKVFDLLGLDDNSVLVTHVGGVYEDKASSLDRFASNFERLPENVKRRLVVENDDTSFTMREVLELCERIGVPMVLDIHHHNCHSDGEDWTEYLPRIIQTWGERTPKMHMSSPKSANDFRAHADDIDPEAFLTFVSALADYNVDIILECKNKDDALFTLRRELKKKGVAVEAFTK
;
A
#
# COMPACT_ATOMS: atom_id res chain seq x y z
N LEU A 1 -17.98 9.04 4.97
CA LEU A 1 -17.25 8.21 5.94
C LEU A 1 -15.76 8.17 5.58
N ILE A 2 -14.89 8.39 6.57
CA ILE A 2 -13.43 8.31 6.37
C ILE A 2 -12.88 7.25 7.32
N ARG A 3 -12.22 6.21 6.77
CA ARG A 3 -11.49 5.22 7.56
C ARG A 3 -10.01 5.56 7.54
N MET A 4 -9.37 5.53 8.70
CA MET A 4 -7.92 5.72 8.82
C MET A 4 -7.23 4.40 9.08
N GLY A 5 -6.08 4.21 8.45
CA GLY A 5 -5.20 3.08 8.65
C GLY A 5 -3.72 3.46 8.67
N TYR A 6 -2.87 2.49 8.88
CA TYR A 6 -1.42 2.67 8.91
C TYR A 6 -0.69 1.59 8.08
N ALA A 7 0.62 1.79 7.90
CA ALA A 7 1.41 0.98 6.98
C ALA A 7 2.36 0.01 7.71
N CYS A 8 2.30 -1.26 7.31
CA CYS A 8 3.29 -2.33 7.47
C CYS A 8 3.52 -2.84 8.89
N ILE A 9 3.84 -1.97 9.86
CA ILE A 9 4.15 -2.37 11.23
C ILE A 9 3.41 -1.52 12.24
N SER A 10 3.05 -2.10 13.37
CA SER A 10 2.65 -1.39 14.57
C SER A 10 3.89 -1.10 15.42
N VAL A 11 3.94 0.06 16.05
CA VAL A 11 4.97 0.40 17.05
C VAL A 11 4.49 0.09 18.47
N LYS A 12 3.19 -0.19 18.66
CA LYS A 12 2.59 -0.54 19.94
C LYS A 12 2.66 -2.03 20.25
N THR A 13 2.63 -2.89 19.23
CA THR A 13 2.78 -4.34 19.41
C THR A 13 4.13 -4.83 18.91
N LYS A 14 4.64 -5.92 19.50
CA LYS A 14 5.90 -6.55 19.07
C LYS A 14 5.69 -7.53 17.92
N ASN A 15 4.45 -7.98 17.69
CA ASN A 15 4.11 -9.02 16.73
C ASN A 15 3.73 -8.37 15.40
N ASN A 16 4.74 -8.14 14.55
CA ASN A 16 4.56 -7.58 13.21
C ASN A 16 4.82 -8.64 12.14
N PRO A 17 4.01 -8.73 11.08
CA PRO A 17 4.14 -9.73 10.00
C PRO A 17 5.22 -9.36 8.99
N ASN A 18 6.37 -8.91 9.47
CA ASN A 18 7.50 -8.42 8.67
C ASN A 18 8.80 -9.17 8.98
N LYS A 19 8.71 -10.37 9.56
CA LYS A 19 9.89 -11.23 9.76
C LYS A 19 10.44 -11.60 8.41
N LYS A 20 11.76 -11.46 8.24
CA LYS A 20 12.43 -11.73 6.97
C LYS A 20 13.73 -12.53 7.14
N THR A 21 14.21 -13.05 6.04
CA THR A 21 15.54 -13.63 5.90
C THR A 21 16.17 -13.10 4.61
N THR A 22 17.48 -13.11 4.52
CA THR A 22 18.19 -12.61 3.34
C THR A 22 18.70 -13.75 2.48
N VAL A 23 18.88 -13.48 1.18
CA VAL A 23 19.51 -14.43 0.23
C VAL A 23 20.87 -14.90 0.76
N ALA A 24 21.69 -13.99 1.30
CA ALA A 24 22.99 -14.33 1.87
C ALA A 24 22.91 -15.28 3.05
N GLN A 25 21.85 -15.20 3.88
CA GLN A 25 21.63 -16.12 4.98
C GLN A 25 21.22 -17.52 4.50
N VAL A 26 20.28 -17.59 3.55
CA VAL A 26 19.76 -18.89 3.10
C VAL A 26 20.71 -19.60 2.14
N ASN A 27 21.58 -18.89 1.43
CA ASN A 27 22.61 -19.50 0.58
C ASN A 27 23.72 -20.23 1.36
N LYS A 28 23.85 -19.97 2.66
CA LYS A 28 24.76 -20.70 3.55
C LYS A 28 24.20 -22.05 4.02
N LEU A 29 22.94 -22.32 3.72
CA LEU A 29 22.22 -23.51 4.17
C LEU A 29 22.10 -24.52 3.03
N ASP A 30 22.10 -25.80 3.37
CA ASP A 30 21.69 -26.84 2.43
C ASP A 30 20.21 -26.67 2.01
N PRO A 31 19.74 -27.32 0.93
CA PRO A 31 18.38 -27.13 0.44
C PRO A 31 17.28 -27.41 1.46
N GLN A 32 17.46 -28.44 2.31
CA GLN A 32 16.45 -28.80 3.34
C GLN A 32 16.41 -27.76 4.46
N ALA A 33 17.58 -27.37 4.96
CA ALA A 33 17.70 -26.33 5.99
C ALA A 33 17.20 -24.96 5.49
N ARG A 34 17.45 -24.64 4.21
CA ARG A 34 16.91 -23.45 3.54
C ARG A 34 15.40 -23.43 3.55
N LEU A 35 14.77 -24.50 3.06
CA LEU A 35 13.33 -24.63 3.02
C LEU A 35 12.72 -24.56 4.43
N LYS A 36 13.32 -25.24 5.40
CA LYS A 36 12.93 -25.14 6.82
C LYS A 36 12.98 -23.72 7.34
N LYS A 37 14.02 -22.95 6.97
CA LYS A 37 14.15 -21.52 7.36
C LYS A 37 13.04 -20.66 6.76
N LEU A 38 12.74 -20.83 5.47
CA LEU A 38 11.66 -20.08 4.80
C LEU A 38 10.30 -20.37 5.45
N ARG A 39 9.99 -21.65 5.72
CA ARG A 39 8.78 -22.08 6.44
C ARG A 39 8.66 -21.44 7.82
N GLN A 40 9.72 -21.44 8.60
CA GLN A 40 9.73 -20.83 9.93
C GLN A 40 9.43 -19.33 9.89
N VAL A 41 10.02 -18.61 8.93
CA VAL A 41 9.75 -17.18 8.75
C VAL A 41 8.28 -16.95 8.40
N MET A 42 7.74 -17.75 7.48
CA MET A 42 6.34 -17.63 7.04
C MET A 42 5.37 -17.95 8.17
N GLN A 43 5.62 -19.01 8.96
CA GLN A 43 4.81 -19.35 10.13
C GLN A 43 4.76 -18.21 11.14
N VAL A 44 5.91 -17.58 11.42
CA VAL A 44 5.97 -16.41 12.31
C VAL A 44 5.18 -15.24 11.73
N ASN A 45 5.27 -15.00 10.43
CA ASN A 45 4.52 -13.92 9.78
C ASN A 45 3.01 -14.15 9.84
N PHE A 46 2.52 -15.37 9.66
CA PHE A 46 1.10 -15.66 9.84
C PHE A 46 0.64 -15.52 11.29
N PHE A 47 1.41 -16.02 12.23
CA PHE A 47 1.10 -15.83 13.65
C PHE A 47 1.00 -14.34 13.99
N ASN A 48 2.01 -13.57 13.61
CA ASN A 48 2.04 -12.12 13.85
C ASN A 48 0.94 -11.37 13.11
N LEU A 49 0.57 -11.81 11.89
CA LEU A 49 -0.55 -11.21 11.15
C LEU A 49 -1.85 -11.38 11.91
N MET A 50 -2.14 -12.58 12.42
CA MET A 50 -3.36 -12.83 13.18
C MET A 50 -3.44 -12.01 14.47
N ASP A 51 -2.33 -11.90 15.20
CA ASP A 51 -2.24 -11.06 16.40
C ASP A 51 -2.44 -9.58 16.07
N LEU A 52 -1.82 -9.09 14.98
CA LEU A 52 -1.95 -7.71 14.56
C LEU A 52 -3.36 -7.38 14.05
N LEU A 53 -4.00 -8.29 13.33
CA LEU A 53 -5.39 -8.12 12.89
C LEU A 53 -6.35 -8.06 14.09
N ALA A 54 -6.15 -8.91 15.10
CA ALA A 54 -6.93 -8.88 16.34
C ALA A 54 -6.74 -7.55 17.08
N TYR A 55 -5.49 -7.13 17.26
CA TYR A 55 -5.15 -5.82 17.82
C TYR A 55 -5.82 -4.67 17.05
N ASN A 56 -5.81 -4.70 15.72
CA ASN A 56 -6.44 -3.69 14.88
C ASN A 56 -7.95 -3.61 15.12
N VAL A 57 -8.64 -4.77 15.17
CA VAL A 57 -10.07 -4.84 15.47
C VAL A 57 -10.40 -4.28 16.85
N GLU A 58 -9.65 -4.67 17.89
CA GLU A 58 -9.81 -4.17 19.26
C GLU A 58 -9.65 -2.63 19.35
N ASN A 59 -8.85 -2.06 18.44
CA ASN A 59 -8.59 -0.61 18.39
C ASN A 59 -9.38 0.13 17.31
N ASN A 60 -10.39 -0.51 16.70
CA ASN A 60 -11.21 0.06 15.63
C ASN A 60 -10.36 0.54 14.43
N ILE A 61 -9.42 -0.28 13.98
CA ILE A 61 -8.60 -0.04 12.79
C ILE A 61 -8.97 -1.10 11.74
N PHE A 62 -9.71 -0.69 10.71
CA PHE A 62 -10.23 -1.59 9.67
C PHE A 62 -9.59 -1.34 8.29
N LEU A 63 -8.50 -0.58 8.25
CA LEU A 63 -7.67 -0.35 7.08
C LEU A 63 -6.21 -0.60 7.44
N TYR A 64 -5.54 -1.48 6.69
CA TYR A 64 -4.16 -1.83 6.98
C TYR A 64 -3.37 -2.14 5.70
N ARG A 65 -2.13 -1.67 5.60
CA ARG A 65 -1.22 -2.02 4.51
C ARG A 65 -0.28 -3.15 4.95
N LEU A 66 -0.41 -4.30 4.28
CA LEU A 66 0.44 -5.47 4.51
C LEU A 66 1.89 -5.18 4.10
N PRO A 67 2.90 -5.64 4.85
CA PRO A 67 4.30 -5.56 4.42
C PRO A 67 4.57 -6.30 3.11
N SER A 68 5.39 -5.73 2.24
CA SER A 68 5.70 -6.32 0.92
C SER A 68 6.40 -7.68 1.01
N GLU A 69 7.24 -7.90 2.05
CA GLU A 69 7.97 -9.14 2.26
C GLU A 69 7.25 -10.15 3.18
N PHE A 70 5.89 -10.18 3.13
CA PHE A 70 5.11 -11.10 3.95
C PHE A 70 5.48 -12.57 3.73
N VAL A 71 5.66 -12.98 2.48
CA VAL A 71 6.24 -14.28 2.13
C VAL A 71 7.73 -14.10 1.86
N PRO A 72 8.61 -14.72 2.63
CA PRO A 72 10.05 -14.48 2.52
C PRO A 72 10.59 -14.95 1.17
N LEU A 73 11.28 -14.06 0.45
CA LEU A 73 11.96 -14.33 -0.83
C LEU A 73 11.05 -14.94 -1.91
N ALA A 74 9.75 -14.66 -1.89
CA ALA A 74 8.74 -15.30 -2.73
C ALA A 74 9.02 -15.23 -4.24
N THR A 75 9.66 -14.16 -4.72
CA THR A 75 10.00 -13.94 -6.14
C THR A 75 11.46 -14.26 -6.47
N HIS A 76 12.26 -14.63 -5.48
CA HIS A 76 13.67 -14.91 -5.69
C HIS A 76 13.92 -16.37 -6.09
N PRO A 77 14.83 -16.67 -7.03
CA PRO A 77 15.13 -18.04 -7.49
C PRO A 77 15.48 -19.03 -6.37
N VAL A 78 16.02 -18.54 -5.25
CA VAL A 78 16.35 -19.37 -4.08
C VAL A 78 15.14 -20.04 -3.43
N ALA A 79 13.93 -19.52 -3.67
CA ALA A 79 12.66 -20.06 -3.16
C ALA A 79 11.78 -20.68 -4.30
N ALA A 80 12.29 -20.79 -5.54
CA ALA A 80 11.49 -21.22 -6.70
C ALA A 80 10.86 -22.62 -6.55
N GLU A 81 11.52 -23.54 -5.84
CA GLU A 81 11.01 -24.87 -5.60
C GLU A 81 10.02 -24.98 -4.44
N TRP A 82 9.80 -23.88 -3.71
CA TRP A 82 8.90 -23.86 -2.57
C TRP A 82 7.48 -23.44 -2.96
N ASP A 83 6.58 -24.41 -3.00
CA ASP A 83 5.14 -24.13 -3.20
C ASP A 83 4.49 -23.65 -1.90
N TRP A 84 4.88 -22.42 -1.48
CA TRP A 84 4.37 -21.79 -0.28
C TRP A 84 2.85 -21.56 -0.32
N ALA A 85 2.28 -21.37 -1.50
CA ALA A 85 0.85 -21.16 -1.66
C ALA A 85 0.05 -22.41 -1.27
N LYS A 86 0.49 -23.58 -1.70
CA LYS A 86 -0.12 -24.86 -1.36
C LYS A 86 0.14 -25.24 0.10
N GLU A 87 1.38 -25.06 0.56
CA GLU A 87 1.78 -25.44 1.90
C GLU A 87 1.05 -24.63 2.99
N PHE A 88 0.80 -23.34 2.77
CA PHE A 88 0.12 -22.44 3.72
C PHE A 88 -1.34 -22.12 3.33
N ALA A 89 -1.96 -22.93 2.48
CA ALA A 89 -3.33 -22.68 2.00
C ALA A 89 -4.34 -22.51 3.15
N TRP A 90 -4.21 -23.31 4.20
CA TRP A 90 -5.08 -23.21 5.38
C TRP A 90 -4.87 -21.91 6.16
N ASP A 91 -3.60 -21.48 6.34
CA ASP A 91 -3.28 -20.23 7.04
C ASP A 91 -3.82 -19.02 6.28
N PHE A 92 -3.69 -19.01 4.95
CA PHE A 92 -4.30 -17.98 4.09
C PHE A 92 -5.81 -17.95 4.23
N GLN A 93 -6.48 -19.10 4.17
CA GLN A 93 -7.92 -19.19 4.31
C GLN A 93 -8.37 -18.70 5.70
N LYS A 94 -7.68 -19.09 6.76
CA LYS A 94 -7.97 -18.65 8.13
C LYS A 94 -7.84 -17.13 8.29
N ALA A 95 -6.74 -16.56 7.81
CA ALA A 95 -6.51 -15.12 7.86
C ALA A 95 -7.53 -14.37 7.00
N GLY A 96 -7.81 -14.86 5.79
CA GLY A 96 -8.80 -14.27 4.89
C GLY A 96 -10.22 -14.29 5.46
N ASN A 97 -10.63 -15.39 6.12
CA ASN A 97 -11.92 -15.44 6.82
C ASN A 97 -12.00 -14.39 7.93
N TYR A 98 -10.94 -14.24 8.71
CA TYR A 98 -10.88 -13.21 9.77
C TYR A 98 -11.03 -11.80 9.18
N ILE A 99 -10.26 -11.48 8.13
CA ILE A 99 -10.29 -10.19 7.45
C ILE A 99 -11.70 -9.86 6.95
N ARG A 100 -12.34 -10.80 6.25
CA ARG A 100 -13.71 -10.61 5.72
C ARG A 100 -14.76 -10.48 6.83
N ASN A 101 -14.68 -11.32 7.87
CA ASN A 101 -15.65 -11.30 8.98
C ASN A 101 -15.65 -9.98 9.75
N TYR A 102 -14.49 -9.32 9.86
CA TYR A 102 -14.38 -8.03 10.53
C TYR A 102 -14.41 -6.82 9.59
N GLY A 103 -14.52 -7.05 8.28
CA GLY A 103 -14.56 -5.95 7.29
C GLY A 103 -13.24 -5.17 7.18
N ILE A 104 -12.11 -5.83 7.44
CA ILE A 104 -10.79 -5.19 7.32
C ILE A 104 -10.43 -5.08 5.84
N ARG A 105 -10.06 -3.88 5.38
CA ARG A 105 -9.47 -3.69 4.07
C ARG A 105 -7.95 -3.81 4.15
N LEU A 106 -7.40 -4.83 3.47
CA LEU A 106 -5.96 -4.91 3.25
C LEU A 106 -5.57 -4.21 1.96
N THR A 107 -4.42 -3.56 1.98
CA THR A 107 -3.77 -3.03 0.78
C THR A 107 -2.30 -3.44 0.79
N ALA A 108 -1.61 -3.33 -0.34
CA ALA A 108 -0.17 -3.50 -0.40
C ALA A 108 0.44 -2.37 -1.24
N HIS A 109 1.71 -2.13 -1.00
CA HIS A 109 2.53 -1.23 -1.80
C HIS A 109 3.82 -1.97 -2.15
N PRO A 110 3.90 -2.58 -3.33
CA PRO A 110 5.10 -3.23 -3.83
C PRO A 110 6.33 -2.33 -3.67
N GLY A 111 7.49 -2.94 -3.54
CA GLY A 111 8.72 -2.19 -3.26
C GLY A 111 9.04 -1.16 -4.36
N HIS A 112 9.73 -0.10 -3.99
CA HIS A 112 10.13 0.98 -4.92
C HIS A 112 11.08 0.54 -6.07
N TYR A 113 11.53 -0.72 -6.05
CA TYR A 113 12.26 -1.34 -7.17
C TYR A 113 11.33 -1.91 -8.24
N SER A 114 10.03 -2.01 -7.97
CA SER A 114 9.02 -2.51 -8.89
C SER A 114 8.55 -1.35 -9.77
N ILE A 115 9.22 -1.18 -10.92
CA ILE A 115 9.08 -0.02 -11.81
C ILE A 115 8.48 -0.46 -13.14
N LEU A 116 7.16 -0.23 -13.31
CA LEU A 116 6.43 -0.70 -14.50
C LEU A 116 6.85 0.04 -15.78
N ASN A 117 7.26 1.30 -15.69
CA ASN A 117 7.72 2.08 -16.84
C ASN A 117 9.21 1.93 -17.15
N SER A 118 9.89 0.91 -16.57
CA SER A 118 11.31 0.69 -16.82
C SER A 118 11.58 0.40 -18.31
N ASP A 119 12.66 0.96 -18.83
CA ASP A 119 13.22 0.69 -20.16
C ASP A 119 14.02 -0.62 -20.20
N LYS A 120 14.32 -1.23 -19.04
CA LYS A 120 15.09 -2.47 -18.90
C LYS A 120 14.16 -3.67 -18.79
N PRO A 121 14.22 -4.62 -19.77
CA PRO A 121 13.37 -5.82 -19.74
C PRO A 121 13.46 -6.63 -18.44
N SER A 122 14.67 -6.79 -17.87
CA SER A 122 14.86 -7.53 -16.62
C SER A 122 14.20 -6.87 -15.40
N VAL A 123 14.15 -5.54 -15.36
CA VAL A 123 13.43 -4.79 -14.31
C VAL A 123 11.93 -4.97 -14.48
N LEU A 124 11.43 -4.90 -15.72
CA LEU A 124 10.02 -5.11 -16.00
C LEU A 124 9.58 -6.54 -15.63
N GLU A 125 10.35 -7.56 -15.97
CA GLU A 125 10.06 -8.95 -15.59
C GLU A 125 10.01 -9.13 -14.07
N SER A 126 10.97 -8.54 -13.34
CA SER A 126 10.99 -8.56 -11.88
C SER A 126 9.79 -7.80 -11.29
N THR A 127 9.37 -6.69 -11.90
CA THR A 127 8.19 -5.91 -11.50
C THR A 127 6.92 -6.72 -11.69
N ILE A 128 6.75 -7.38 -12.84
CA ILE A 128 5.58 -8.25 -13.11
C ILE A 128 5.54 -9.40 -12.10
N ALA A 129 6.68 -10.00 -11.78
CA ALA A 129 6.76 -11.08 -10.79
C ALA A 129 6.38 -10.58 -9.38
N ASP A 130 6.83 -9.41 -8.97
CA ASP A 130 6.50 -8.81 -7.67
C ASP A 130 5.01 -8.45 -7.57
N PHE A 131 4.45 -7.81 -8.59
CA PHE A 131 3.01 -7.51 -8.62
C PHE A 131 2.17 -8.79 -8.61
N SER A 132 2.57 -9.81 -9.38
CA SER A 132 1.90 -11.12 -9.41
C SER A 132 1.95 -11.83 -8.05
N TYR A 133 3.06 -11.73 -7.34
CA TYR A 133 3.21 -12.22 -5.97
C TYR A 133 2.19 -11.56 -5.02
N HIS A 134 2.10 -10.23 -5.01
CA HIS A 134 1.17 -9.51 -4.16
C HIS A 134 -0.30 -9.84 -4.49
N ALA A 135 -0.64 -9.87 -5.78
CA ALA A 135 -1.98 -10.27 -6.22
C ALA A 135 -2.32 -11.70 -5.79
N LYS A 136 -1.37 -12.64 -5.92
CA LYS A 136 -1.52 -14.03 -5.47
C LYS A 136 -1.77 -14.13 -3.96
N VAL A 137 -1.08 -13.33 -3.14
CA VAL A 137 -1.32 -13.27 -1.69
C VAL A 137 -2.78 -12.85 -1.41
N PHE A 138 -3.29 -11.82 -2.08
CA PHE A 138 -4.67 -11.37 -1.90
C PHE A 138 -5.69 -12.37 -2.43
N ASP A 139 -5.42 -13.04 -3.53
CA ASP A 139 -6.28 -14.11 -4.06
C ASP A 139 -6.36 -15.31 -3.08
N LEU A 140 -5.23 -15.71 -2.48
CA LEU A 140 -5.19 -16.78 -1.47
C LEU A 140 -5.92 -16.42 -0.17
N LEU A 141 -5.90 -15.15 0.23
CA LEU A 141 -6.70 -14.61 1.31
C LEU A 141 -8.20 -14.51 0.95
N GLY A 142 -8.57 -14.70 -0.33
CA GLY A 142 -9.94 -14.57 -0.82
C GLY A 142 -10.48 -13.14 -0.72
N LEU A 143 -9.63 -12.14 -0.98
CA LEU A 143 -9.99 -10.73 -0.94
C LEU A 143 -10.49 -10.25 -2.29
N ASP A 144 -11.43 -9.32 -2.26
CA ASP A 144 -11.99 -8.67 -3.45
C ASP A 144 -11.06 -7.58 -4.04
N ASP A 145 -11.53 -6.89 -5.07
CA ASP A 145 -10.79 -5.85 -5.78
C ASP A 145 -10.69 -4.51 -5.02
N ASN A 146 -11.31 -4.39 -3.84
CA ASN A 146 -11.05 -3.30 -2.91
C ASN A 146 -9.69 -3.44 -2.21
N SER A 147 -9.12 -4.65 -2.22
CA SER A 147 -7.75 -4.90 -1.77
C SER A 147 -6.78 -4.62 -2.91
N VAL A 148 -6.19 -3.43 -2.89
CA VAL A 148 -5.43 -2.85 -4.01
C VAL A 148 -3.92 -2.92 -3.82
N LEU A 149 -3.20 -2.91 -4.96
CA LEU A 149 -1.76 -2.80 -5.07
C LEU A 149 -1.42 -1.38 -5.52
N VAL A 150 -0.80 -0.60 -4.66
CA VAL A 150 -0.39 0.77 -4.97
C VAL A 150 0.98 0.76 -5.63
N THR A 151 1.15 1.50 -6.71
CA THR A 151 2.45 1.72 -7.34
C THR A 151 2.59 3.17 -7.81
N HIS A 152 3.83 3.63 -7.93
CA HIS A 152 4.15 4.87 -8.64
C HIS A 152 4.38 4.61 -10.13
N VAL A 153 4.36 5.68 -10.93
CA VAL A 153 4.69 5.57 -12.37
C VAL A 153 6.13 5.05 -12.57
N GLY A 154 7.07 5.58 -11.79
CA GLY A 154 8.49 5.24 -11.86
C GLY A 154 9.36 6.41 -12.33
N GLY A 155 10.40 6.13 -13.09
CA GLY A 155 11.35 7.15 -13.54
C GLY A 155 10.87 7.96 -14.77
N VAL A 156 11.41 9.18 -14.91
CA VAL A 156 11.15 10.01 -16.11
C VAL A 156 11.95 9.52 -17.32
N TYR A 157 13.14 8.95 -17.10
CA TYR A 157 14.05 8.52 -18.17
C TYR A 157 14.37 9.64 -19.16
N GLU A 158 14.07 9.46 -20.46
CA GLU A 158 14.35 10.45 -21.51
C GLU A 158 13.40 11.65 -21.41
N ASP A 159 12.08 11.38 -21.34
CA ASP A 159 11.02 12.36 -21.17
C ASP A 159 9.78 11.76 -20.51
N LYS A 160 8.93 12.62 -19.95
CA LYS A 160 7.72 12.22 -19.24
C LYS A 160 6.70 11.52 -20.14
N ALA A 161 6.49 12.01 -21.36
CA ALA A 161 5.47 11.47 -22.27
C ALA A 161 5.80 10.03 -22.65
N SER A 162 7.04 9.76 -23.10
CA SER A 162 7.52 8.40 -23.41
C SER A 162 7.48 7.48 -22.20
N SER A 163 7.75 8.01 -21.01
CA SER A 163 7.71 7.23 -19.77
C SER A 163 6.29 6.83 -19.37
N LEU A 164 5.30 7.72 -19.56
CA LEU A 164 3.87 7.43 -19.35
C LEU A 164 3.34 6.45 -20.41
N ASP A 165 3.76 6.58 -21.66
CA ASP A 165 3.39 5.65 -22.74
C ASP A 165 3.95 4.25 -22.49
N ARG A 166 5.17 4.16 -21.98
CA ARG A 166 5.78 2.89 -21.61
C ARG A 166 5.06 2.24 -20.43
N PHE A 167 4.64 3.03 -19.43
CA PHE A 167 3.80 2.53 -18.35
C PHE A 167 2.50 1.92 -18.90
N ALA A 168 1.77 2.67 -19.74
CA ALA A 168 0.52 2.21 -20.34
C ALA A 168 0.71 0.93 -21.16
N SER A 169 1.76 0.87 -21.99
CA SER A 169 2.08 -0.31 -22.79
C SER A 169 2.43 -1.52 -21.92
N ASN A 170 3.22 -1.34 -20.87
CA ASN A 170 3.62 -2.42 -19.97
C ASN A 170 2.47 -2.88 -19.05
N PHE A 171 1.52 -1.99 -18.73
CA PHE A 171 0.30 -2.34 -18.00
C PHE A 171 -0.49 -3.41 -18.73
N GLU A 172 -0.57 -3.36 -20.06
CA GLU A 172 -1.28 -4.39 -20.86
C GLU A 172 -0.66 -5.78 -20.73
N ARG A 173 0.61 -5.88 -20.35
CA ARG A 173 1.32 -7.15 -20.15
C ARG A 173 1.07 -7.78 -18.79
N LEU A 174 0.43 -7.07 -17.87
CA LEU A 174 0.15 -7.57 -16.52
C LEU A 174 -0.93 -8.67 -16.56
N PRO A 175 -0.84 -9.70 -15.68
CA PRO A 175 -1.93 -10.64 -15.48
C PRO A 175 -3.21 -9.95 -15.01
N GLU A 176 -4.37 -10.51 -15.36
CA GLU A 176 -5.68 -9.92 -15.04
C GLU A 176 -5.91 -9.73 -13.54
N ASN A 177 -5.45 -10.66 -12.70
CA ASN A 177 -5.55 -10.52 -11.26
C ASN A 177 -4.67 -9.39 -10.69
N VAL A 178 -3.65 -8.95 -11.41
CA VAL A 178 -2.85 -7.76 -11.09
C VAL A 178 -3.57 -6.51 -11.60
N LYS A 179 -3.99 -6.48 -12.88
CA LYS A 179 -4.66 -5.33 -13.49
C LYS A 179 -5.85 -4.84 -12.68
N ARG A 180 -6.73 -5.77 -12.25
CA ARG A 180 -7.92 -5.41 -11.46
C ARG A 180 -7.62 -4.82 -10.08
N ARG A 181 -6.40 -5.04 -9.56
CA ARG A 181 -5.97 -4.56 -8.21
C ARG A 181 -5.04 -3.37 -8.26
N LEU A 182 -4.39 -3.14 -9.41
CA LEU A 182 -3.39 -2.07 -9.52
C LEU A 182 -4.04 -0.71 -9.43
N VAL A 183 -3.43 0.19 -8.67
CA VAL A 183 -3.77 1.61 -8.58
C VAL A 183 -2.48 2.42 -8.61
N VAL A 184 -2.54 3.62 -9.16
CA VAL A 184 -1.34 4.44 -9.36
C VAL A 184 -1.39 5.68 -8.48
N GLU A 185 -0.29 5.96 -7.82
CA GLU A 185 -0.09 7.07 -6.89
C GLU A 185 0.83 8.12 -7.50
N ASN A 186 0.51 9.41 -7.29
CA ASN A 186 1.43 10.51 -7.60
C ASN A 186 2.67 10.46 -6.71
N ASP A 187 3.78 10.94 -7.20
CA ASP A 187 5.04 10.94 -6.47
C ASP A 187 5.53 12.36 -6.13
N ASP A 188 6.54 12.43 -5.28
CA ASP A 188 7.07 13.66 -4.73
C ASP A 188 8.18 14.30 -5.58
N THR A 189 8.45 13.76 -6.80
CA THR A 189 9.58 14.22 -7.63
C THR A 189 9.39 14.15 -9.13
N SER A 190 8.70 13.14 -9.66
CA SER A 190 8.73 12.78 -11.07
C SER A 190 7.44 13.11 -11.80
N PHE A 191 6.31 12.64 -11.27
CA PHE A 191 4.99 12.80 -11.92
C PHE A 191 4.00 13.44 -10.97
N THR A 192 3.46 14.60 -11.39
CA THR A 192 2.47 15.34 -10.62
C THR A 192 1.15 14.61 -10.51
N MET A 193 0.30 15.04 -9.58
CA MET A 193 -1.07 14.54 -9.41
C MET A 193 -1.84 14.54 -10.74
N ARG A 194 -1.76 15.64 -11.49
CA ARG A 194 -2.47 15.78 -12.78
C ARG A 194 -1.97 14.77 -13.83
N GLU A 195 -0.65 14.63 -13.98
CA GLU A 195 -0.05 13.69 -14.94
C GLU A 195 -0.44 12.23 -14.62
N VAL A 196 -0.47 11.88 -13.34
CA VAL A 196 -0.89 10.54 -12.90
C VAL A 196 -2.39 10.33 -13.11
N LEU A 197 -3.22 11.34 -12.83
CA LEU A 197 -4.66 11.26 -13.08
C LEU A 197 -4.96 11.00 -14.56
N GLU A 198 -4.34 11.77 -15.47
CA GLU A 198 -4.49 11.61 -16.91
C GLU A 198 -4.05 10.21 -17.40
N LEU A 199 -2.96 9.68 -16.82
CA LEU A 199 -2.54 8.29 -17.07
C LEU A 199 -3.60 7.29 -16.59
N CYS A 200 -4.10 7.45 -15.37
CA CYS A 200 -5.10 6.55 -14.77
C CYS A 200 -6.40 6.53 -15.58
N GLU A 201 -6.89 7.69 -16.02
CA GLU A 201 -8.07 7.78 -16.88
C GLU A 201 -7.83 7.10 -18.24
N ARG A 202 -6.64 7.26 -18.82
CA ARG A 202 -6.27 6.64 -20.10
C ARG A 202 -6.25 5.13 -20.06
N ILE A 203 -5.74 4.53 -18.96
CA ILE A 203 -5.60 3.08 -18.85
C ILE A 203 -6.70 2.42 -18.02
N GLY A 204 -7.66 3.19 -17.49
CA GLY A 204 -8.82 2.67 -16.75
C GLY A 204 -8.48 2.10 -15.38
N VAL A 205 -7.49 2.67 -14.67
CA VAL A 205 -7.13 2.26 -13.31
C VAL A 205 -7.38 3.38 -12.30
N PRO A 206 -7.65 3.09 -11.02
CA PRO A 206 -7.84 4.11 -10.02
C PRO A 206 -6.55 4.85 -9.67
N MET A 207 -6.72 6.13 -9.37
CA MET A 207 -5.66 6.97 -8.84
C MET A 207 -5.71 7.01 -7.30
N VAL A 208 -4.56 6.85 -6.66
CA VAL A 208 -4.34 7.20 -5.26
C VAL A 208 -3.75 8.61 -5.20
N LEU A 209 -4.46 9.53 -4.54
CA LEU A 209 -3.89 10.83 -4.21
C LEU A 209 -3.08 10.70 -2.92
N ASP A 210 -1.77 10.93 -2.98
CA ASP A 210 -0.97 11.30 -1.81
C ASP A 210 -0.87 12.83 -1.75
N ILE A 211 -1.51 13.40 -0.73
CA ILE A 211 -1.56 14.86 -0.58
C ILE A 211 -0.20 15.45 -0.19
N HIS A 212 0.63 14.70 0.52
CA HIS A 212 1.97 15.15 0.86
C HIS A 212 2.89 15.18 -0.36
N HIS A 213 2.82 14.15 -1.22
CA HIS A 213 3.55 14.14 -2.48
C HIS A 213 3.10 15.29 -3.39
N HIS A 214 1.80 15.58 -3.47
CA HIS A 214 1.30 16.75 -4.19
C HIS A 214 1.87 18.05 -3.64
N ASN A 215 1.92 18.22 -2.32
CA ASN A 215 2.51 19.40 -1.68
C ASN A 215 4.02 19.52 -1.93
N CYS A 216 4.71 18.40 -2.18
CA CYS A 216 6.14 18.39 -2.53
C CYS A 216 6.39 18.68 -4.01
N HIS A 217 5.50 18.21 -4.89
CA HIS A 217 5.67 18.22 -6.34
C HIS A 217 4.34 18.45 -7.06
N SER A 218 4.10 19.71 -7.43
CA SER A 218 2.93 20.15 -8.21
C SER A 218 3.31 21.29 -9.13
N ASP A 219 2.49 21.54 -10.16
CA ASP A 219 2.60 22.70 -11.04
C ASP A 219 1.82 23.91 -10.47
N GLY A 220 1.43 23.84 -9.18
CA GLY A 220 0.65 24.89 -8.51
C GLY A 220 -0.87 24.76 -8.71
N GLU A 221 -1.33 23.61 -9.23
CA GLU A 221 -2.76 23.31 -9.35
C GLU A 221 -3.41 23.06 -7.97
N ASP A 222 -4.66 23.48 -7.85
CA ASP A 222 -5.50 23.14 -6.70
C ASP A 222 -6.06 21.73 -6.88
N TRP A 223 -5.58 20.80 -6.08
CA TRP A 223 -5.99 19.40 -6.11
C TRP A 223 -7.50 19.19 -5.90
N THR A 224 -8.17 20.13 -5.21
CA THR A 224 -9.62 20.03 -4.96
C THR A 224 -10.45 20.13 -6.22
N GLU A 225 -9.97 20.85 -7.24
CA GLU A 225 -10.62 20.91 -8.55
C GLU A 225 -10.58 19.56 -9.30
N TYR A 226 -9.57 18.74 -9.03
CA TYR A 226 -9.39 17.41 -9.63
C TYR A 226 -10.04 16.28 -8.83
N LEU A 227 -10.44 16.55 -7.58
CA LEU A 227 -10.99 15.55 -6.68
C LEU A 227 -12.16 14.75 -7.26
N PRO A 228 -13.17 15.34 -7.92
CA PRO A 228 -14.26 14.57 -8.55
C PRO A 228 -13.76 13.56 -9.59
N ARG A 229 -12.76 13.94 -10.40
CA ARG A 229 -12.15 13.05 -11.40
C ARG A 229 -11.35 11.93 -10.74
N ILE A 230 -10.58 12.24 -9.70
CA ILE A 230 -9.83 11.23 -8.91
C ILE A 230 -10.80 10.20 -8.34
N ILE A 231 -11.87 10.63 -7.69
CA ILE A 231 -12.91 9.76 -7.14
C ILE A 231 -13.55 8.92 -8.25
N GLN A 232 -13.83 9.51 -9.40
CA GLN A 232 -14.45 8.81 -10.54
C GLN A 232 -13.59 7.64 -11.05
N THR A 233 -12.26 7.72 -10.98
CA THR A 233 -11.38 6.62 -11.39
C THR A 233 -11.61 5.33 -10.57
N TRP A 234 -12.16 5.44 -9.37
CA TRP A 234 -12.45 4.30 -8.49
C TRP A 234 -13.74 3.55 -8.84
N GLY A 235 -14.63 4.15 -9.62
CA GLY A 235 -15.95 3.56 -9.94
C GLY A 235 -16.74 3.28 -8.66
N GLU A 236 -17.16 2.03 -8.46
CA GLU A 236 -17.91 1.62 -7.26
C GLU A 236 -17.02 1.25 -6.06
N ARG A 237 -15.70 1.19 -6.26
CA ARG A 237 -14.76 0.87 -5.17
C ARG A 237 -14.55 2.06 -4.25
N THR A 238 -14.32 1.81 -2.97
CA THR A 238 -13.98 2.88 -2.02
C THR A 238 -12.63 3.51 -2.40
N PRO A 239 -12.58 4.82 -2.68
CA PRO A 239 -11.33 5.52 -2.94
C PRO A 239 -10.35 5.38 -1.77
N LYS A 240 -9.08 5.28 -2.11
CA LYS A 240 -7.99 5.23 -1.15
C LYS A 240 -7.03 6.37 -1.41
N MET A 241 -6.60 7.02 -0.36
CA MET A 241 -5.65 8.14 -0.38
C MET A 241 -4.53 7.91 0.63
N HIS A 242 -3.45 8.63 0.45
CA HIS A 242 -2.36 8.66 1.42
C HIS A 242 -2.20 10.06 1.99
N MET A 243 -1.76 10.12 3.24
CA MET A 243 -1.44 11.38 3.90
C MET A 243 -0.27 11.21 4.83
N SER A 244 0.65 12.16 4.77
CA SER A 244 1.69 12.38 5.76
C SER A 244 1.87 13.88 6.01
N SER A 245 2.64 14.21 7.03
CA SER A 245 3.06 15.58 7.29
C SER A 245 4.56 15.72 7.04
N PRO A 246 5.05 16.89 6.61
CA PRO A 246 6.46 17.11 6.43
C PRO A 246 7.20 17.04 7.78
N LYS A 247 8.38 16.45 7.78
CA LYS A 247 9.20 16.33 8.97
C LYS A 247 9.63 17.71 9.51
N SER A 248 9.94 18.64 8.63
CA SER A 248 10.25 20.03 8.95
C SER A 248 10.23 20.89 7.69
N ALA A 249 10.28 22.21 7.83
CA ALA A 249 10.38 23.14 6.72
C ALA A 249 11.67 22.92 5.88
N ASN A 250 12.77 22.46 6.51
CA ASN A 250 14.04 22.19 5.84
C ASN A 250 14.15 20.76 5.28
N ASP A 251 13.28 19.87 5.71
CA ASP A 251 13.21 18.47 5.26
C ASP A 251 11.75 18.14 4.94
N PHE A 252 11.22 18.90 4.00
CA PHE A 252 9.78 18.93 3.69
C PHE A 252 9.30 17.62 3.07
N ARG A 253 10.11 16.96 2.24
CA ARG A 253 9.77 15.68 1.60
C ARG A 253 9.77 14.49 2.56
N ALA A 254 10.58 14.54 3.62
CA ALA A 254 10.60 13.46 4.59
C ALA A 254 9.34 13.46 5.45
N HIS A 255 8.83 12.28 5.73
CA HIS A 255 7.65 12.10 6.58
C HIS A 255 7.95 12.40 8.04
N ALA A 256 7.07 13.12 8.70
CA ALA A 256 7.10 13.36 10.14
C ALA A 256 6.84 12.08 10.94
N ASP A 257 7.04 12.18 12.24
CA ASP A 257 6.71 11.11 13.18
C ASP A 257 5.20 10.97 13.35
N ASP A 258 4.47 12.07 13.37
CA ASP A 258 3.02 12.17 13.56
C ASP A 258 2.35 12.97 12.42
N ILE A 259 1.01 12.96 12.40
CA ILE A 259 0.20 13.76 11.47
C ILE A 259 -0.19 15.07 12.13
N ASP A 260 -0.03 16.19 11.41
CA ASP A 260 -0.56 17.49 11.82
C ASP A 260 -2.10 17.48 11.79
N PRO A 261 -2.77 17.68 12.94
CA PRO A 261 -4.22 17.63 13.01
C PRO A 261 -4.93 18.73 12.19
N GLU A 262 -4.33 19.91 12.02
CA GLU A 262 -4.93 21.00 11.22
C GLU A 262 -4.83 20.66 9.72
N ALA A 263 -3.68 20.19 9.27
CA ALA A 263 -3.52 19.72 7.91
C ALA A 263 -4.47 18.53 7.60
N PHE A 264 -4.65 17.61 8.55
CA PHE A 264 -5.62 16.53 8.43
C PHE A 264 -7.05 17.06 8.30
N LEU A 265 -7.48 17.97 9.17
CA LEU A 265 -8.83 18.55 9.13
C LEU A 265 -9.08 19.30 7.82
N THR A 266 -8.11 20.06 7.33
CA THR A 266 -8.19 20.74 6.04
C THR A 266 -8.40 19.72 4.91
N PHE A 267 -7.60 18.65 4.87
CA PHE A 267 -7.69 17.62 3.86
C PHE A 267 -9.05 16.90 3.89
N VAL A 268 -9.49 16.43 5.06
CA VAL A 268 -10.75 15.68 5.16
C VAL A 268 -11.99 16.55 4.98
N SER A 269 -11.89 17.86 5.23
CA SER A 269 -12.99 18.79 4.95
C SER A 269 -13.34 18.84 3.46
N ALA A 270 -12.35 18.76 2.59
CA ALA A 270 -12.57 18.67 1.15
C ALA A 270 -13.16 17.33 0.70
N LEU A 271 -13.02 16.29 1.56
CA LEU A 271 -13.55 14.94 1.30
C LEU A 271 -14.93 14.70 1.91
N ALA A 272 -15.59 15.71 2.49
CA ALA A 272 -16.80 15.56 3.30
C ALA A 272 -17.96 14.82 2.58
N ASP A 273 -18.07 14.97 1.26
CA ASP A 273 -19.12 14.36 0.44
C ASP A 273 -18.79 12.92 -0.02
N TYR A 274 -17.62 12.40 0.36
CA TYR A 274 -17.12 11.12 -0.13
C TYR A 274 -16.84 10.13 1.00
N ASN A 275 -16.96 8.84 0.68
CA ASN A 275 -16.43 7.78 1.53
C ASN A 275 -15.01 7.46 1.07
N VAL A 276 -14.01 7.67 1.92
CA VAL A 276 -12.59 7.53 1.54
C VAL A 276 -11.81 6.80 2.63
N ASP A 277 -10.89 5.96 2.21
CA ASP A 277 -9.91 5.32 3.08
C ASP A 277 -8.57 6.06 3.01
N ILE A 278 -7.99 6.40 4.16
CA ILE A 278 -6.72 7.14 4.24
C ILE A 278 -5.68 6.32 4.99
N ILE A 279 -4.58 5.95 4.33
CA ILE A 279 -3.38 5.45 5.01
C ILE A 279 -2.54 6.62 5.48
N LEU A 280 -2.26 6.65 6.78
CA LEU A 280 -1.35 7.61 7.37
C LEU A 280 0.10 7.11 7.24
N GLU A 281 0.91 7.85 6.50
CA GLU A 281 2.30 7.50 6.22
C GLU A 281 3.28 8.26 7.11
N CYS A 282 3.26 7.99 8.40
CA CYS A 282 4.11 8.59 9.41
C CYS A 282 4.96 7.53 10.13
N LYS A 283 6.04 7.97 10.81
CA LYS A 283 6.99 7.03 11.41
C LYS A 283 6.41 6.32 12.63
N ASN A 284 5.58 7.01 13.42
CA ASN A 284 4.92 6.44 14.60
C ASN A 284 3.72 5.55 14.29
N LYS A 285 3.39 5.30 13.01
CA LYS A 285 2.43 4.28 12.54
C LYS A 285 1.08 4.37 13.28
N ASP A 286 0.69 3.29 13.97
CA ASP A 286 -0.53 3.21 14.76
C ASP A 286 -0.54 4.16 15.96
N ASP A 287 0.61 4.46 16.57
CA ASP A 287 0.68 5.47 17.64
C ASP A 287 0.35 6.88 17.13
N ALA A 288 0.81 7.23 15.93
CA ALA A 288 0.42 8.46 15.27
C ALA A 288 -1.09 8.53 15.00
N LEU A 289 -1.71 7.40 14.58
CA LEU A 289 -3.15 7.32 14.39
C LEU A 289 -3.90 7.56 15.71
N PHE A 290 -3.46 6.97 16.81
CA PHE A 290 -4.05 7.23 18.11
C PHE A 290 -3.83 8.66 18.60
N THR A 291 -2.65 9.22 18.36
CA THR A 291 -2.33 10.61 18.65
C THR A 291 -3.27 11.54 17.89
N LEU A 292 -3.42 11.32 16.59
CA LEU A 292 -4.35 12.10 15.76
C LEU A 292 -5.79 12.01 16.29
N ARG A 293 -6.29 10.80 16.58
CA ARG A 293 -7.64 10.61 17.18
C ARG A 293 -7.83 11.41 18.47
N ARG A 294 -6.81 11.43 19.36
CA ARG A 294 -6.87 12.21 20.61
C ARG A 294 -6.93 13.72 20.35
N GLU A 295 -6.12 14.22 19.43
CA GLU A 295 -6.09 15.65 19.10
C GLU A 295 -7.41 16.09 18.42
N LEU A 296 -7.96 15.28 17.51
CA LEU A 296 -9.26 15.56 16.89
C LEU A 296 -10.38 15.62 17.95
N LYS A 297 -10.38 14.68 18.89
CA LYS A 297 -11.36 14.68 20.00
C LYS A 297 -11.27 15.93 20.87
N LYS A 298 -10.05 16.42 21.19
CA LYS A 298 -9.85 17.68 21.92
C LYS A 298 -10.43 18.90 21.18
N LYS A 299 -10.44 18.84 19.84
CA LYS A 299 -11.03 19.87 18.98
C LYS A 299 -12.55 19.71 18.78
N GLY A 300 -13.18 18.75 19.46
CA GLY A 300 -14.62 18.49 19.35
C GLY A 300 -15.05 17.74 18.10
N VAL A 301 -14.11 17.13 17.37
CA VAL A 301 -14.41 16.34 16.17
C VAL A 301 -14.86 14.94 16.60
N ALA A 302 -15.97 14.47 16.05
CA ALA A 302 -16.48 13.11 16.28
C ALA A 302 -15.54 12.07 15.63
N VAL A 303 -14.75 11.40 16.45
CA VAL A 303 -13.72 10.44 15.99
C VAL A 303 -14.34 9.17 15.41
N GLU A 304 -15.58 8.85 15.80
CA GLU A 304 -16.35 7.74 15.26
C GLU A 304 -16.57 7.83 13.75
N ALA A 305 -16.57 9.04 13.18
CA ALA A 305 -16.61 9.26 11.73
C ALA A 305 -15.36 8.73 11.00
N PHE A 306 -14.28 8.41 11.73
CA PHE A 306 -13.00 7.97 11.19
C PHE A 306 -12.64 6.52 11.56
N THR A 307 -13.59 5.73 12.05
CA THR A 307 -13.30 4.38 12.59
C THR A 307 -14.05 3.23 11.93
N LYS A 308 -15.08 3.48 11.13
CA LYS A 308 -15.87 2.40 10.50
C LYS A 308 -15.99 2.55 9.00
#